data_aaded456215871f7219a1fe13a15fe71
#
_entry.id   aaded456215871f7219a1fe13a15fe71
#
_cell.length_a   1.000
_cell.length_b   1.000
_cell.length_c   1.000
_cell.angle_alpha   90.00
_cell.angle_beta   90.00
_cell.angle_gamma   90.00
#
_symmetry.space_group_name_H-M   'P 1'
#
loop_
_entity.id
_entity.type
_entity.pdbx_description
1 polymer ?
#
loop_
_entity_poly.entity_id
_entity_poly.type
_entity_poly.pdbx_seq_one_letter_code
_entity_poly.pdbx_strand_id
1 'polypeptide(L)'
;MSMKTYFAIFAVLSILFGIGFVLAPSQVLINYGIESSPAVALMSRLFGGTLLAMAVILWSARDFHDQAAVRTVLVASVISDVVNLIVAVVATTSGTINALGWTTVLIYLCGALGGGYFLAANKAQQQMA
;
A
#
# COMPACT_ATOMS: atom_id res chain seq x y z
N MET A 1 -3.76 18.03 -2.56
CA MET A 1 -3.90 17.02 -1.47
C MET A 1 -2.77 17.25 -0.47
N SER A 2 -3.07 17.30 0.83
CA SER A 2 -2.03 17.44 1.86
C SER A 2 -1.34 16.10 2.14
N MET A 3 -0.11 16.14 2.66
CA MET A 3 0.62 14.93 3.08
C MET A 3 -0.15 14.16 4.17
N LYS A 4 -0.80 14.86 5.11
CA LYS A 4 -1.67 14.23 6.12
C LYS A 4 -2.84 13.46 5.50
N THR A 5 -3.45 14.03 4.46
CA THR A 5 -4.53 13.37 3.71
C THR A 5 -4.02 12.15 2.95
N TYR A 6 -2.84 12.24 2.33
CA TYR A 6 -2.19 11.11 1.67
C TYR A 6 -2.00 9.93 2.65
N PHE A 7 -1.35 10.17 3.78
CA PHE A 7 -1.16 9.13 4.80
C PHE A 7 -2.47 8.55 5.33
N ALA A 8 -3.49 9.41 5.54
CA ALA A 8 -4.80 8.95 6.00
C ALA A 8 -5.49 8.02 4.99
N ILE A 9 -5.49 8.36 3.71
CA ILE A 9 -6.10 7.54 2.65
C ILE A 9 -5.43 6.17 2.61
N PHE A 10 -4.10 6.12 2.55
CA PHE A 10 -3.39 4.85 2.47
C PHE A 10 -3.45 4.04 3.76
N ALA A 11 -3.54 4.68 4.92
CA ALA A 11 -3.81 3.99 6.18
C ALA A 11 -5.19 3.31 6.18
N VAL A 12 -6.24 4.01 5.73
CA VAL A 12 -7.59 3.46 5.63
C VAL A 12 -7.65 2.30 4.64
N LEU A 13 -7.04 2.45 3.46
CA LEU A 13 -6.95 1.36 2.49
C LEU A 13 -6.24 0.14 3.09
N SER A 14 -5.11 0.35 3.78
CA SER A 14 -4.37 -0.72 4.45
C SER A 14 -5.19 -1.41 5.54
N ILE A 15 -6.02 -0.69 6.28
CA ILE A 15 -6.95 -1.27 7.27
C ILE A 15 -7.98 -2.15 6.57
N LEU A 16 -8.64 -1.63 5.54
CA LEU A 16 -9.71 -2.34 4.84
C LEU A 16 -9.21 -3.65 4.20
N PHE A 17 -8.12 -3.58 3.44
CA PHE A 17 -7.52 -4.77 2.85
C PHE A 17 -6.92 -5.70 3.91
N GLY A 18 -6.25 -5.14 4.93
CA GLY A 18 -5.66 -5.91 6.03
C GLY A 18 -6.70 -6.74 6.77
N ILE A 19 -7.82 -6.13 7.18
CA ILE A 19 -8.94 -6.83 7.81
C ILE A 19 -9.52 -7.89 6.87
N GLY A 20 -9.75 -7.55 5.61
CA GLY A 20 -10.27 -8.48 4.61
C GLY A 20 -9.40 -9.72 4.46
N PHE A 21 -8.10 -9.55 4.30
CA PHE A 21 -7.16 -10.67 4.15
C PHE A 21 -6.99 -11.49 5.43
N VAL A 22 -7.10 -10.90 6.62
CA VAL A 22 -7.00 -11.64 7.89
C VAL A 22 -8.27 -12.44 8.16
N LEU A 23 -9.44 -11.81 8.05
CA LEU A 23 -10.71 -12.42 8.47
C LEU A 23 -11.37 -13.27 7.38
N ALA A 24 -11.27 -12.83 6.12
CA ALA A 24 -11.95 -13.48 4.99
C ALA A 24 -11.03 -13.66 3.78
N PRO A 25 -9.84 -14.31 3.92
CA PRO A 25 -8.86 -14.43 2.85
C PRO A 25 -9.43 -15.10 1.60
N SER A 26 -10.19 -16.18 1.77
CA SER A 26 -10.77 -16.93 0.65
C SER A 26 -11.75 -16.06 -0.15
N GLN A 27 -12.56 -15.23 0.51
CA GLN A 27 -13.50 -14.35 -0.18
C GLN A 27 -12.77 -13.27 -0.97
N VAL A 28 -11.73 -12.67 -0.40
CA VAL A 28 -10.90 -11.68 -1.10
C VAL A 28 -10.22 -12.31 -2.31
N LEU A 29 -9.62 -13.49 -2.16
CA LEU A 29 -8.94 -14.21 -3.24
C LEU A 29 -9.90 -14.57 -4.39
N ILE A 30 -11.09 -15.09 -4.08
CA ILE A 30 -12.10 -15.45 -5.09
C ILE A 30 -12.53 -14.21 -5.89
N ASN A 31 -12.67 -13.05 -5.26
CA ASN A 31 -13.01 -11.81 -5.97
C ASN A 31 -11.92 -11.43 -7.00
N TYR A 32 -10.65 -11.77 -6.74
CA TYR A 32 -9.54 -11.59 -7.69
C TYR A 32 -9.40 -12.74 -8.69
N GLY A 33 -10.28 -13.76 -8.63
CA GLY A 33 -10.21 -14.93 -9.50
C GLY A 33 -9.15 -15.95 -9.08
N ILE A 34 -8.69 -15.90 -7.83
CA ILE A 34 -7.66 -16.80 -7.30
C ILE A 34 -8.34 -17.93 -6.52
N GLU A 35 -8.00 -19.18 -6.85
CA GLU A 35 -8.43 -20.32 -6.05
C GLU A 35 -7.79 -20.28 -4.67
N SER A 36 -8.64 -20.44 -3.65
CA SER A 36 -8.18 -20.45 -2.25
C SER A 36 -7.79 -21.86 -1.83
N SER A 37 -6.50 -22.07 -1.57
CA SER A 37 -6.00 -23.24 -0.84
C SER A 37 -5.62 -22.86 0.59
N PRO A 38 -5.48 -23.83 1.52
CA PRO A 38 -5.04 -23.53 2.88
C PRO A 38 -3.70 -22.77 2.95
N ALA A 39 -2.76 -23.09 2.06
CA ALA A 39 -1.47 -22.41 1.97
C ALA A 39 -1.61 -20.97 1.48
N VAL A 40 -2.41 -20.75 0.43
CA VAL A 40 -2.66 -19.41 -0.11
C VAL A 40 -3.42 -18.55 0.91
N ALA A 41 -4.40 -19.11 1.61
CA ALA A 41 -5.13 -18.42 2.66
C ALA A 41 -4.21 -18.04 3.84
N LEU A 42 -3.25 -18.89 4.21
CA LEU A 42 -2.26 -18.58 5.23
C LEU A 42 -1.39 -17.39 4.81
N MET A 43 -0.82 -17.41 3.59
CA MET A 43 0.00 -16.31 3.08
C MET A 43 -0.80 -15.01 3.02
N SER A 44 -2.07 -15.07 2.62
CA SER A 44 -2.96 -13.91 2.59
C SER A 44 -3.19 -13.32 3.99
N ARG A 45 -3.35 -14.15 5.01
CA ARG A 45 -3.47 -13.67 6.41
C ARG A 45 -2.21 -12.99 6.90
N LEU A 46 -1.03 -13.55 6.58
CA LEU A 46 0.26 -12.94 6.93
C LEU A 46 0.42 -11.57 6.22
N PHE A 47 0.06 -11.51 4.95
CA PHE A 47 0.04 -10.25 4.20
C PHE A 47 -0.94 -9.23 4.82
N GLY A 48 -2.13 -9.68 5.19
CA GLY A 48 -3.12 -8.84 5.88
C GLY A 48 -2.60 -8.27 7.21
N GLY A 49 -1.90 -9.09 8.00
CA GLY A 49 -1.22 -8.63 9.22
C GLY A 49 -0.18 -7.53 8.95
N THR A 50 0.60 -7.69 7.88
CA THR A 50 1.57 -6.66 7.45
C THR A 50 0.88 -5.36 7.04
N LEU A 51 -0.25 -5.44 6.34
CA LEU A 51 -1.05 -4.26 5.98
C LEU A 51 -1.59 -3.53 7.23
N LEU A 52 -2.02 -4.26 8.25
CA LEU A 52 -2.48 -3.64 9.50
C LEU A 52 -1.34 -2.93 10.23
N ALA A 53 -0.14 -3.50 10.26
CA ALA A 53 1.04 -2.83 10.80
C ALA A 53 1.38 -1.55 10.01
N MET A 54 1.36 -1.64 8.68
CA MET A 54 1.57 -0.47 7.81
C MET A 54 0.52 0.61 8.05
N ALA A 55 -0.74 0.23 8.26
CA ALA A 55 -1.82 1.17 8.57
C ALA A 55 -1.54 1.97 9.84
N VAL A 56 -1.03 1.33 10.89
CA VAL A 56 -0.65 2.03 12.14
C VAL A 56 0.49 3.02 11.88
N ILE A 57 1.50 2.62 11.12
CA ILE A 57 2.64 3.49 10.79
C ILE A 57 2.16 4.71 9.98
N LEU A 58 1.38 4.50 8.92
CA LEU A 58 0.87 5.58 8.07
C LEU A 58 -0.07 6.51 8.84
N TRP A 59 -0.93 5.96 9.69
CA TRP A 59 -1.82 6.76 10.51
C TRP A 59 -1.05 7.65 11.49
N SER A 60 -0.02 7.12 12.14
CA SER A 60 0.85 7.85 13.06
C SER A 60 1.71 8.90 12.36
N ALA A 61 2.20 8.59 11.14
CA ALA A 61 3.05 9.48 10.35
C ALA A 61 2.38 10.82 9.99
N ARG A 62 1.05 10.89 10.04
CA ARG A 62 0.28 12.14 9.85
C ARG A 62 0.67 13.25 10.84
N ASP A 63 1.06 12.85 12.02
CA ASP A 63 1.32 13.76 13.14
C ASP A 63 2.81 13.83 13.52
N PHE A 64 3.68 13.21 12.72
CA PHE A 64 5.12 13.32 12.91
C PHE A 64 5.62 14.72 12.58
N HIS A 65 6.40 15.28 13.49
CA HIS A 65 7.08 16.57 13.35
C HIS A 65 8.54 16.40 12.90
N ASP A 66 9.12 15.22 13.16
CA ASP A 66 10.48 14.90 12.71
C ASP A 66 10.51 14.60 11.22
N GLN A 67 11.20 15.44 10.48
CA GLN A 67 11.35 15.34 9.02
C GLN A 67 12.07 14.04 8.61
N ALA A 68 13.00 13.55 9.41
CA ALA A 68 13.70 12.30 9.12
C ALA A 68 12.76 11.11 9.23
N ALA A 69 11.91 11.06 10.26
CA ALA A 69 10.89 10.04 10.43
C ALA A 69 9.88 10.06 9.28
N VAL A 70 9.35 11.22 8.92
CA VAL A 70 8.41 11.39 7.79
C VAL A 70 9.03 10.90 6.49
N ARG A 71 10.28 11.30 6.21
CA ARG A 71 11.01 10.89 5.01
C ARG A 71 11.20 9.37 4.97
N THR A 72 11.54 8.75 6.11
CA THR A 72 11.73 7.31 6.19
C THR A 72 10.43 6.56 5.84
N VAL A 73 9.30 6.99 6.39
CA VAL A 73 7.99 6.40 6.07
C VAL A 73 7.65 6.57 4.59
N LEU A 74 7.86 7.76 4.02
CA LEU A 74 7.62 8.02 2.60
C LEU A 74 8.49 7.15 1.69
N VAL A 75 9.79 7.02 1.99
CA VAL A 75 10.72 6.17 1.20
C VAL A 75 10.27 4.72 1.26
N ALA A 76 9.97 4.21 2.46
CA ALA A 76 9.49 2.84 2.64
C ALA A 76 8.19 2.58 1.87
N SER A 77 7.23 3.51 1.94
CA SER A 77 5.97 3.41 1.22
C SER A 77 6.19 3.41 -0.30
N VAL A 78 6.99 4.33 -0.84
CA VAL A 78 7.27 4.40 -2.29
C VAL A 78 7.94 3.12 -2.79
N ILE A 79 8.92 2.59 -2.06
CA ILE A 79 9.57 1.33 -2.43
C ILE A 79 8.54 0.19 -2.46
N SER A 80 7.72 0.07 -1.42
CA SER A 80 6.66 -0.93 -1.35
C SER A 80 5.67 -0.79 -2.51
N ASP A 81 5.21 0.43 -2.78
CA ASP A 81 4.23 0.69 -3.83
C ASP A 81 4.80 0.40 -5.22
N VAL A 82 6.07 0.75 -5.50
CA VAL A 82 6.72 0.43 -6.78
C VAL A 82 6.86 -1.08 -6.98
N VAL A 83 7.31 -1.81 -5.97
CA VAL A 83 7.44 -3.27 -6.04
C VAL A 83 6.07 -3.92 -6.25
N ASN A 84 5.07 -3.54 -5.45
CA ASN A 84 3.73 -4.08 -5.56
C ASN A 84 3.04 -3.68 -6.88
N LEU A 85 3.31 -2.49 -7.41
CA LEU A 85 2.85 -2.05 -8.72
C LEU A 85 3.35 -3.00 -9.83
N ILE A 86 4.65 -3.30 -9.84
CA ILE A 86 5.24 -4.22 -10.82
C ILE A 86 4.58 -5.60 -10.71
N VAL A 87 4.48 -6.13 -9.49
CA VAL A 87 3.85 -7.44 -9.24
C VAL A 87 2.39 -7.45 -9.69
N ALA A 88 1.62 -6.42 -9.36
CA ALA A 88 0.21 -6.32 -9.74
C ALA A 88 0.02 -6.22 -11.27
N VAL A 89 0.86 -5.45 -11.96
CA VAL A 89 0.83 -5.35 -13.44
C VAL A 89 1.12 -6.71 -14.06
N VAL A 90 2.17 -7.41 -13.62
CA VAL A 90 2.53 -8.73 -14.14
C VAL A 90 1.42 -9.74 -13.86
N ALA A 91 0.87 -9.77 -12.65
CA ALA A 91 -0.20 -10.69 -12.28
C ALA A 91 -1.49 -10.47 -13.08
N THR A 92 -1.84 -9.19 -13.34
CA THR A 92 -3.04 -8.85 -14.10
C THR A 92 -2.86 -9.14 -15.59
N THR A 93 -1.72 -8.79 -16.17
CA THR A 93 -1.44 -9.01 -17.59
C THR A 93 -1.21 -10.47 -17.96
N SER A 94 -0.67 -11.26 -17.03
CA SER A 94 -0.50 -12.72 -17.22
C SER A 94 -1.80 -13.52 -17.01
N GLY A 95 -2.88 -12.87 -16.56
CA GLY A 95 -4.13 -13.57 -16.25
C GLY A 95 -4.13 -14.34 -14.92
N THR A 96 -3.09 -14.18 -14.09
CA THR A 96 -3.04 -14.79 -12.75
C THR A 96 -4.14 -14.26 -11.84
N ILE A 97 -4.49 -12.98 -11.98
CA ILE A 97 -5.65 -12.35 -11.36
C ILE A 97 -6.56 -11.75 -12.44
N ASN A 98 -7.84 -11.61 -12.14
CA ASN A 98 -8.83 -11.09 -13.07
C ASN A 98 -8.72 -9.55 -13.25
N ALA A 99 -9.64 -8.95 -14.01
CA ALA A 99 -9.67 -7.52 -14.30
C ALA A 99 -9.71 -6.62 -13.05
N LEU A 100 -10.12 -7.13 -11.88
CA LEU A 100 -10.08 -6.40 -10.62
C LEU A 100 -8.63 -6.04 -10.21
N GLY A 101 -7.63 -6.76 -10.72
CA GLY A 101 -6.21 -6.43 -10.56
C GLY A 101 -5.85 -5.02 -10.99
N TRP A 102 -6.54 -4.44 -11.99
CA TRP A 102 -6.31 -3.07 -12.42
C TRP A 102 -6.64 -2.03 -11.35
N THR A 103 -7.58 -2.31 -10.44
CA THR A 103 -7.84 -1.43 -9.29
C THR A 103 -6.65 -1.43 -8.32
N THR A 104 -6.03 -2.58 -8.13
CA THR A 104 -4.82 -2.74 -7.31
C THR A 104 -3.63 -2.01 -7.95
N VAL A 105 -3.46 -2.14 -9.27
CA VAL A 105 -2.46 -1.38 -10.04
C VAL A 105 -2.64 0.13 -9.85
N LEU A 106 -3.88 0.62 -9.93
CA LEU A 106 -4.19 2.05 -9.74
C LEU A 106 -3.86 2.53 -8.32
N ILE A 107 -4.17 1.74 -7.30
CA ILE A 107 -3.87 2.07 -5.90
C ILE A 107 -2.36 2.23 -5.70
N TYR A 108 -1.57 1.25 -6.14
CA TYR A 108 -0.10 1.31 -6.00
C TYR A 108 0.52 2.41 -6.86
N LEU A 109 -0.01 2.67 -8.06
CA LEU A 109 0.45 3.77 -8.90
C LEU A 109 0.21 5.13 -8.21
N CYS A 110 -0.99 5.35 -7.66
CA CYS A 110 -1.30 6.56 -6.90
C CYS A 110 -0.42 6.70 -5.65
N GLY A 111 -0.13 5.59 -4.96
CA GLY A 111 0.77 5.55 -3.81
C GLY A 111 2.20 5.96 -4.19
N ALA A 112 2.75 5.33 -5.23
CA ALA A 112 4.11 5.63 -5.70
C ALA A 112 4.26 7.08 -6.18
N LEU A 113 3.31 7.58 -6.97
CA LEU A 113 3.34 8.96 -7.48
C LEU A 113 3.13 9.98 -6.37
N GLY A 114 2.16 9.75 -5.49
CA GLY A 114 1.88 10.64 -4.36
C GLY A 114 3.03 10.70 -3.36
N GLY A 115 3.56 9.55 -2.97
CA GLY A 115 4.72 9.45 -2.08
C GLY A 115 5.97 10.08 -2.70
N GLY A 116 6.22 9.82 -3.99
CA GLY A 116 7.33 10.43 -4.74
C GLY A 116 7.23 11.96 -4.82
N TYR A 117 6.03 12.49 -5.04
CA TYR A 117 5.77 13.94 -5.03
C TYR A 117 6.14 14.55 -3.66
N PHE A 118 5.68 13.95 -2.55
CA PHE A 118 5.98 14.47 -1.22
C PHE A 118 7.46 14.33 -0.85
N LEU A 119 8.15 13.29 -1.33
CA LEU A 119 9.60 13.17 -1.15
C LEU A 119 10.36 14.28 -1.88
N ALA A 120 9.95 14.62 -3.09
CA ALA A 120 10.57 15.71 -3.86
C ALA A 120 10.31 17.06 -3.21
N ALA A 121 9.08 17.34 -2.76
CA ALA A 121 8.72 18.56 -2.08
C ALA A 121 9.48 18.76 -0.76
N ASN A 122 9.65 17.68 0.01
CA ASN A 122 10.39 17.71 1.27
C ASN A 122 11.89 18.00 1.07
N LYS A 123 12.50 17.47 0.01
CA LYS A 123 13.88 17.80 -0.38
C LYS A 123 14.04 19.28 -0.71
N ALA A 124 13.11 19.86 -1.45
CA ALA A 124 13.18 21.27 -1.83
C ALA A 124 13.13 22.21 -0.61
N GLN A 125 12.31 21.88 0.39
CA GLN A 125 12.23 22.64 1.64
C GLN A 125 13.55 22.58 2.46
N GLN A 126 14.22 21.43 2.48
CA GLN A 126 15.50 21.27 3.18
C GLN A 126 16.65 22.03 2.52
N GLN A 127 16.61 22.24 1.21
CA GLN A 127 17.63 22.99 0.48
C GLN A 127 17.46 24.51 0.60
N MET A 128 16.27 25.00 0.95
CA MET A 128 15.98 26.41 1.14
C MET A 128 16.11 26.88 2.60
N ALA A 129 16.27 25.96 3.52
CA ALA A 129 16.49 26.23 4.95
C ALA A 129 17.96 26.25 5.30
#